data_9f6325e60f83c0cb5a7a1eea1458628f
#
_entry.id   9f6325e60f83c0cb5a7a1eea1458628f
#
_cell.length_a   1.000
_cell.length_b   1.000
_cell.length_c   1.000
_cell.angle_alpha   90.00
_cell.angle_beta   90.00
_cell.angle_gamma   90.00
#
_symmetry.space_group_name_H-M   'P 1'
#
loop_
_entity.id
_entity.type
_entity.pdbx_description
1 polymer ?
#
loop_
_entity_poly.entity_id
_entity_poly.type
_entity_poly.pdbx_seq_one_letter_code
_entity_poly.pdbx_strand_id
1 'polypeptide(L)'
;MGPIAMIGSWGTGIWGLLEFSMQMALVLVLGSTLAQAKVVKGIVSSVAGLAKGPKQGIVVVTFFSLVACWINWGFGLVVGAILAKEIARQVKGIDYRLLIASAYSGFVIWHAGFSGSIPLALATPGKEALLKATGGAVSKAISTSLIIFSPYNLVAIGRASCRERV
;
A
#
# COMPACT_ATOMS: atom_id res chain seq x y z
N MET A 1 25.46 25.33 -9.94
CA MET A 1 25.84 24.04 -10.54
C MET A 1 26.01 24.24 -12.04
N GLY A 2 27.12 23.77 -12.64
CA GLY A 2 27.33 23.89 -14.09
C GLY A 2 26.49 22.84 -14.86
N PRO A 3 26.28 23.06 -16.18
CA PRO A 3 25.45 22.15 -17.02
C PRO A 3 25.93 20.69 -16.97
N ILE A 4 27.24 20.46 -16.93
CA ILE A 4 27.84 19.11 -16.87
C ILE A 4 27.50 18.40 -15.55
N ALA A 5 27.48 19.14 -14.42
CA ALA A 5 27.11 18.57 -13.13
C ALA A 5 25.61 18.20 -13.09
N MET A 6 24.75 18.96 -13.77
CA MET A 6 23.32 18.63 -13.90
C MET A 6 23.10 17.35 -14.71
N ILE A 7 23.82 17.18 -15.83
CA ILE A 7 23.75 15.96 -16.65
C ILE A 7 24.25 14.75 -15.85
N GLY A 8 25.32 14.87 -15.08
CA GLY A 8 25.80 13.81 -14.19
C GLY A 8 24.80 13.42 -13.11
N SER A 9 24.17 14.41 -12.48
CA SER A 9 23.15 14.17 -11.46
C SER A 9 21.89 13.51 -12.06
N TRP A 10 21.53 13.89 -13.28
CA TRP A 10 20.40 13.28 -13.98
C TRP A 10 20.68 11.82 -14.35
N GLY A 11 21.91 11.54 -14.84
CA GLY A 11 22.35 10.16 -15.13
C GLY A 11 22.30 9.26 -13.91
N THR A 12 22.85 9.70 -12.77
CA THR A 12 22.78 8.93 -11.51
C THR A 12 21.35 8.75 -11.01
N GLY A 13 20.48 9.75 -11.18
CA GLY A 13 19.07 9.67 -10.82
C GLY A 13 18.29 8.63 -11.62
N ILE A 14 18.55 8.51 -12.92
CA ILE A 14 17.91 7.50 -13.79
C ILE A 14 18.24 6.08 -13.34
N TRP A 15 19.50 5.80 -13.01
CA TRP A 15 19.92 4.48 -12.55
C TRP A 15 19.28 4.12 -11.20
N GLY A 16 19.12 5.09 -10.29
CA GLY A 16 18.37 4.90 -9.04
C GLY A 16 16.88 4.59 -9.27
N LEU A 17 16.26 5.24 -10.26
CA LEU A 17 14.87 4.96 -10.64
C LEU A 17 14.70 3.58 -11.29
N LEU A 18 15.72 3.03 -11.95
CA LEU A 18 15.66 1.70 -12.56
C LEU A 18 15.47 0.61 -11.50
N GLU A 19 16.18 0.70 -10.38
CA GLU A 19 16.02 -0.23 -9.25
C GLU A 19 14.59 -0.20 -8.71
N PHE A 20 14.06 1.00 -8.46
CA PHE A 20 12.68 1.18 -8.02
C PHE A 20 11.66 0.63 -9.04
N SER A 21 11.86 0.91 -10.33
CA SER A 21 10.96 0.44 -11.40
C SER A 21 10.95 -1.08 -11.49
N MET A 22 12.10 -1.73 -11.34
CA MET A 22 12.18 -3.18 -11.32
C MET A 22 11.49 -3.78 -10.11
N GLN A 23 11.65 -3.19 -8.92
CA GLN A 23 10.92 -3.62 -7.72
C GLN A 23 9.41 -3.50 -7.92
N MET A 24 8.94 -2.41 -8.52
CA MET A 24 7.52 -2.21 -8.82
C MET A 24 6.98 -3.24 -9.81
N ALA A 25 7.72 -3.52 -10.87
CA ALA A 25 7.35 -4.54 -11.85
C ALA A 25 7.24 -5.93 -11.18
N LEU A 26 8.18 -6.30 -10.34
CA LEU A 26 8.15 -7.56 -9.59
C LEU A 26 6.94 -7.63 -8.63
N VAL A 27 6.65 -6.57 -7.90
CA VAL A 27 5.49 -6.50 -7.00
C VAL A 27 4.19 -6.69 -7.78
N LEU A 28 4.05 -6.05 -8.95
CA LEU A 28 2.86 -6.20 -9.78
C LEU A 28 2.72 -7.62 -10.34
N VAL A 29 3.80 -8.19 -10.89
CA VAL A 29 3.78 -9.55 -11.46
C VAL A 29 3.51 -10.58 -10.38
N LEU A 30 4.25 -10.57 -9.28
CA LEU A 30 4.07 -11.52 -8.17
C LEU A 30 2.72 -11.32 -7.48
N GLY A 31 2.31 -10.07 -7.26
CA GLY A 31 1.02 -9.73 -6.67
C GLY A 31 -0.14 -10.23 -7.53
N SER A 32 -0.09 -10.03 -8.85
CA SER A 32 -1.12 -10.50 -9.78
C SER A 32 -1.18 -12.02 -9.86
N THR A 33 -0.03 -12.69 -9.84
CA THR A 33 0.06 -14.16 -9.85
C THR A 33 -0.52 -14.74 -8.56
N LEU A 34 -0.12 -14.17 -7.40
CA LEU A 34 -0.63 -14.58 -6.09
C LEU A 34 -2.14 -14.37 -5.98
N ALA A 35 -2.65 -13.24 -6.47
CA ALA A 35 -4.07 -12.94 -6.47
C ALA A 35 -4.91 -13.90 -7.35
N GLN A 36 -4.29 -14.55 -8.33
CA GLN A 36 -4.93 -15.57 -9.15
C GLN A 36 -4.92 -16.98 -8.52
N ALA A 37 -4.16 -17.18 -7.45
CA ALA A 37 -4.14 -18.46 -6.74
C ALA A 37 -5.54 -18.85 -6.24
N LYS A 38 -5.87 -20.14 -6.30
CA LYS A 38 -7.20 -20.67 -5.91
C LYS A 38 -7.59 -20.26 -4.48
N VAL A 39 -6.63 -20.26 -3.57
CA VAL A 39 -6.85 -19.86 -2.16
C VAL A 39 -7.30 -18.41 -2.08
N VAL A 40 -6.56 -17.50 -2.74
CA VAL A 40 -6.88 -16.07 -2.72
C VAL A 40 -8.22 -15.79 -3.39
N LYS A 41 -8.49 -16.43 -4.52
CA LYS A 41 -9.82 -16.34 -5.18
C LYS A 41 -10.94 -16.81 -4.27
N GLY A 42 -10.74 -17.91 -3.54
CA GLY A 42 -11.71 -18.41 -2.56
C GLY A 42 -11.98 -17.40 -1.45
N ILE A 43 -10.93 -16.80 -0.88
CA ILE A 43 -11.05 -15.75 0.14
C ILE A 43 -11.78 -14.53 -0.43
N VAL A 44 -11.38 -14.05 -1.59
CA VAL A 44 -12.00 -12.88 -2.25
C VAL A 44 -13.49 -13.14 -2.54
N SER A 45 -13.85 -14.31 -3.03
CA SER A 45 -15.24 -14.67 -3.28
C SER A 45 -16.07 -14.75 -2.00
N SER A 46 -15.51 -15.33 -0.94
CA SER A 46 -16.15 -15.38 0.39
C SER A 46 -16.37 -13.99 0.97
N VAL A 47 -15.38 -13.13 0.87
CA VAL A 47 -15.46 -11.73 1.32
C VAL A 47 -16.48 -10.95 0.49
N ALA A 48 -16.50 -11.15 -0.83
CA ALA A 48 -17.48 -10.51 -1.71
C ALA A 48 -18.91 -10.90 -1.35
N GLY A 49 -19.12 -12.15 -0.93
CA GLY A 49 -20.41 -12.66 -0.46
C GLY A 49 -20.96 -11.99 0.82
N LEU A 50 -20.13 -11.26 1.57
CA LEU A 50 -20.57 -10.44 2.70
C LEU A 50 -21.35 -9.20 2.25
N ALA A 51 -21.17 -8.77 1.02
CA ALA A 51 -21.81 -7.59 0.46
C ALA A 51 -23.19 -7.94 -0.11
N LYS A 52 -24.23 -7.72 0.67
CA LYS A 52 -25.63 -7.95 0.28
C LYS A 52 -26.30 -6.78 -0.45
N GLY A 53 -25.61 -5.63 -0.54
CA GLY A 53 -26.14 -4.43 -1.19
C GLY A 53 -25.05 -3.42 -1.51
N PRO A 54 -25.37 -2.36 -2.30
CA PRO A 54 -24.38 -1.40 -2.78
C PRO A 54 -23.58 -0.72 -1.66
N LYS A 55 -24.24 -0.26 -0.61
CA LYS A 55 -23.58 0.38 0.55
C LYS A 55 -22.62 -0.56 1.28
N GLN A 56 -23.05 -1.81 1.48
CA GLN A 56 -22.22 -2.82 2.12
C GLN A 56 -21.02 -3.20 1.23
N GLY A 57 -21.20 -3.23 -0.09
CA GLY A 57 -20.13 -3.47 -1.05
C GLY A 57 -19.00 -2.45 -0.93
N ILE A 58 -19.35 -1.17 -0.81
CA ILE A 58 -18.38 -0.09 -0.61
C ILE A 58 -17.62 -0.28 0.72
N VAL A 59 -18.33 -0.52 1.81
CA VAL A 59 -17.70 -0.71 3.13
C VAL A 59 -16.78 -1.94 3.13
N VAL A 60 -17.22 -3.06 2.58
CA VAL A 60 -16.44 -4.30 2.51
C VAL A 60 -15.18 -4.08 1.68
N VAL A 61 -15.28 -3.51 0.47
CA VAL A 61 -14.11 -3.32 -0.38
C VAL A 61 -13.11 -2.36 0.27
N THR A 62 -13.58 -1.26 0.87
CA THR A 62 -12.71 -0.30 1.55
C THR A 62 -11.97 -0.94 2.72
N PHE A 63 -12.68 -1.64 3.59
CA PHE A 63 -12.09 -2.26 4.77
C PHE A 63 -11.04 -3.31 4.40
N PHE A 64 -11.36 -4.23 3.50
CA PHE A 64 -10.40 -5.27 3.10
C PHE A 64 -9.22 -4.72 2.28
N SER A 65 -9.43 -3.68 1.48
CA SER A 65 -8.34 -2.97 0.81
C SER A 65 -7.42 -2.26 1.80
N LEU A 66 -7.96 -1.61 2.84
CA LEU A 66 -7.16 -1.02 3.92
C LEU A 66 -6.28 -2.07 4.59
N VAL A 67 -6.85 -3.19 5.02
CA VAL A 67 -6.10 -4.27 5.68
C VAL A 67 -5.03 -4.85 4.76
N ALA A 68 -5.37 -5.10 3.50
CA ALA A 68 -4.43 -5.64 2.52
C ALA A 68 -3.29 -4.65 2.21
N CYS A 69 -3.58 -3.36 2.07
CA CYS A 69 -2.57 -2.31 1.85
C CYS A 69 -1.70 -2.06 3.08
N TRP A 70 -2.22 -2.25 4.28
CA TRP A 70 -1.45 -2.16 5.51
C TRP A 70 -0.40 -3.26 5.62
N ILE A 71 -0.73 -4.49 5.17
CA ILE A 71 0.22 -5.61 5.11
C ILE A 71 1.24 -5.37 4.00
N ASN A 72 0.77 -5.19 2.78
CA ASN A 72 1.60 -4.89 1.61
C ASN A 72 0.82 -4.03 0.62
N TRP A 73 1.32 -2.81 0.37
CA TRP A 73 0.63 -1.84 -0.46
C TRP A 73 0.41 -2.30 -1.91
N GLY A 74 1.40 -2.94 -2.53
CA GLY A 74 1.28 -3.42 -3.90
C GLY A 74 0.30 -4.58 -4.04
N PHE A 75 0.37 -5.55 -3.13
CA PHE A 75 -0.58 -6.66 -3.05
C PHE A 75 -2.00 -6.15 -2.77
N GLY A 76 -2.13 -5.18 -1.85
CA GLY A 76 -3.41 -4.60 -1.48
C GLY A 76 -4.14 -3.93 -2.63
N LEU A 77 -3.42 -3.22 -3.51
CA LEU A 77 -4.01 -2.61 -4.72
C LEU A 77 -4.57 -3.68 -5.68
N VAL A 78 -3.82 -4.76 -5.90
CA VAL A 78 -4.26 -5.86 -6.79
C VAL A 78 -5.47 -6.57 -6.20
N VAL A 79 -5.42 -6.94 -4.92
CA VAL A 79 -6.53 -7.61 -4.22
C VAL A 79 -7.76 -6.72 -4.16
N GLY A 80 -7.59 -5.43 -3.86
CA GLY A 80 -8.67 -4.44 -3.84
C GLY A 80 -9.40 -4.34 -5.19
N ALA A 81 -8.65 -4.30 -6.29
CA ALA A 81 -9.22 -4.27 -7.63
C ALA A 81 -9.98 -5.56 -7.97
N ILE A 82 -9.45 -6.73 -7.60
CA ILE A 82 -10.11 -8.03 -7.84
C ILE A 82 -11.37 -8.16 -6.96
N LEU A 83 -11.30 -7.73 -5.70
CA LEU A 83 -12.44 -7.74 -4.78
C LEU A 83 -13.55 -6.80 -5.28
N ALA A 84 -13.20 -5.60 -5.75
CA ALA A 84 -14.15 -4.67 -6.35
C ALA A 84 -14.85 -5.29 -7.57
N LYS A 85 -14.08 -5.94 -8.45
CA LYS A 85 -14.65 -6.64 -9.61
C LYS A 85 -15.58 -7.78 -9.20
N GLU A 86 -15.25 -8.54 -8.18
CA GLU A 86 -16.05 -9.65 -7.70
C GLU A 86 -17.35 -9.18 -7.03
N ILE A 87 -17.29 -8.13 -6.19
CA ILE A 87 -18.49 -7.51 -5.60
C ILE A 87 -19.40 -6.95 -6.68
N ALA A 88 -18.84 -6.29 -7.72
CA ALA A 88 -19.64 -5.75 -8.81
C ALA A 88 -20.38 -6.83 -9.61
N ARG A 89 -19.86 -8.06 -9.64
CA ARG A 89 -20.54 -9.20 -10.27
C ARG A 89 -21.68 -9.75 -9.43
N GLN A 90 -21.54 -9.74 -8.11
CA GLN A 90 -22.50 -10.33 -7.18
C GLN A 90 -23.60 -9.34 -6.79
N VAL A 91 -23.31 -8.05 -6.70
CA VAL A 91 -24.24 -7.01 -6.23
C VAL A 91 -24.77 -6.21 -7.42
N LYS A 92 -26.05 -6.39 -7.75
CA LYS A 92 -26.70 -5.62 -8.82
C LYS A 92 -26.91 -4.15 -8.42
N GLY A 93 -26.73 -3.24 -9.35
CA GLY A 93 -26.99 -1.81 -9.16
C GLY A 93 -25.92 -1.04 -8.40
N ILE A 94 -24.75 -1.64 -8.18
CA ILE A 94 -23.60 -0.94 -7.59
C ILE A 94 -22.87 -0.13 -8.66
N ASP A 95 -22.49 1.11 -8.32
CA ASP A 95 -21.64 1.91 -9.20
C ASP A 95 -20.20 1.39 -9.13
N TYR A 96 -19.75 0.82 -10.24
CA TYR A 96 -18.40 0.23 -10.34
C TYR A 96 -17.28 1.27 -10.20
N ARG A 97 -17.51 2.51 -10.65
CA ARG A 97 -16.52 3.59 -10.54
C ARG A 97 -16.31 3.96 -9.07
N LEU A 98 -17.39 4.12 -8.33
CA LEU A 98 -17.36 4.38 -6.90
C LEU A 98 -16.71 3.22 -6.14
N LEU A 99 -16.98 1.99 -6.54
CA LEU A 99 -16.42 0.79 -5.92
C LEU A 99 -14.89 0.72 -6.11
N ILE A 100 -14.38 1.03 -7.30
CA ILE A 100 -12.94 1.10 -7.58
C ILE A 100 -12.29 2.24 -6.80
N ALA A 101 -12.91 3.42 -6.77
CA ALA A 101 -12.42 4.54 -5.97
C ALA A 101 -12.32 4.17 -4.48
N SER A 102 -13.33 3.46 -3.96
CA SER A 102 -13.37 2.96 -2.59
C SER A 102 -12.29 1.90 -2.32
N ALA A 103 -12.01 1.02 -3.27
CA ALA A 103 -10.90 0.07 -3.18
C ALA A 103 -9.54 0.79 -3.14
N TYR A 104 -9.38 1.82 -3.96
CA TYR A 104 -8.15 2.61 -3.99
C TYR A 104 -7.94 3.46 -2.73
N SER A 105 -9.01 3.90 -2.07
CA SER A 105 -8.91 4.65 -0.80
C SER A 105 -8.20 3.86 0.30
N GLY A 106 -8.23 2.53 0.24
CA GLY A 106 -7.43 1.66 1.11
C GLY A 106 -5.92 1.91 1.04
N PHE A 107 -5.44 2.50 -0.05
CA PHE A 107 -4.03 2.84 -0.21
C PHE A 107 -3.55 3.98 0.70
N VAL A 108 -4.43 4.79 1.26
CA VAL A 108 -4.10 5.96 2.09
C VAL A 108 -3.19 5.61 3.27
N ILE A 109 -3.31 4.41 3.84
CA ILE A 109 -2.54 3.99 5.02
C ILE A 109 -1.25 3.21 4.70
N TRP A 110 -0.87 3.08 3.43
CA TRP A 110 0.28 2.27 3.02
C TRP A 110 1.60 2.66 3.70
N HIS A 111 1.82 3.96 3.91
CA HIS A 111 3.04 4.50 4.52
C HIS A 111 3.21 4.14 6.00
N ALA A 112 2.12 3.79 6.67
CA ALA A 112 2.08 3.36 8.07
C ALA A 112 2.01 1.83 8.23
N GLY A 113 2.04 1.08 7.13
CA GLY A 113 1.99 -0.39 7.09
C GLY A 113 3.37 -1.05 7.09
N PHE A 114 3.35 -2.39 7.06
CA PHE A 114 4.56 -3.23 7.08
C PHE A 114 5.48 -3.01 5.89
N SER A 115 4.95 -2.64 4.74
CA SER A 115 5.70 -2.33 3.52
C SER A 115 5.90 -0.83 3.27
N GLY A 116 5.63 0.00 4.28
CA GLY A 116 5.84 1.44 4.21
C GLY A 116 7.33 1.79 4.13
N SER A 117 7.67 2.80 3.34
CA SER A 117 9.07 3.23 3.14
C SER A 117 9.71 3.72 4.45
N ILE A 118 8.95 4.41 5.30
CA ILE A 118 9.46 4.95 6.58
C ILE A 118 9.80 3.82 7.55
N PRO A 119 8.89 2.88 7.88
CA PRO A 119 9.22 1.74 8.74
C PRO A 119 10.39 0.90 8.23
N LEU A 120 10.46 0.67 6.92
CA LEU A 120 11.54 -0.10 6.31
C LEU A 120 12.88 0.64 6.37
N ALA A 121 12.91 1.95 6.08
CA ALA A 121 14.12 2.75 6.17
C ALA A 121 14.68 2.80 7.60
N LEU A 122 13.81 2.91 8.61
CA LEU A 122 14.20 2.93 10.02
C LEU A 122 14.66 1.55 10.54
N ALA A 123 14.17 0.47 9.96
CA ALA A 123 14.54 -0.90 10.31
C ALA A 123 15.79 -1.40 9.58
N THR A 124 16.21 -0.72 8.51
CA THR A 124 17.36 -1.17 7.71
C THR A 124 18.66 -0.92 8.48
N PRO A 125 19.50 -1.95 8.72
CA PRO A 125 20.77 -1.78 9.37
C PRO A 125 21.78 -1.12 8.42
N GLY A 126 22.04 0.17 8.64
CA GLY A 126 23.04 0.91 7.89
C GLY A 126 23.12 2.34 8.41
N LYS A 127 24.24 2.67 9.06
CA LYS A 127 24.44 4.02 9.66
C LYS A 127 24.23 5.15 8.64
N GLU A 128 24.75 5.00 7.43
CA GLU A 128 24.69 6.07 6.43
C GLU A 128 23.28 6.31 5.90
N ALA A 129 22.54 5.23 5.57
CA ALA A 129 21.16 5.35 5.08
C ALA A 129 20.24 5.94 6.15
N LEU A 130 20.40 5.50 7.40
CA LEU A 130 19.61 5.95 8.53
C LEU A 130 19.90 7.42 8.90
N LEU A 131 21.19 7.78 8.97
CA LEU A 131 21.64 9.15 9.22
C LEU A 131 21.15 10.11 8.12
N LYS A 132 21.21 9.67 6.87
CA LYS A 132 20.76 10.46 5.72
C LYS A 132 19.24 10.65 5.72
N ALA A 133 18.48 9.60 6.06
CA ALA A 133 17.01 9.64 6.11
C ALA A 133 16.48 10.43 7.31
N THR A 134 17.19 10.43 8.45
CA THR A 134 16.74 11.06 9.71
C THR A 134 17.47 12.34 10.06
N GLY A 135 18.39 12.80 9.19
CA GLY A 135 19.23 13.99 9.48
C GLY A 135 20.10 13.82 10.74
N GLY A 136 20.44 12.58 11.10
CA GLY A 136 21.26 12.29 12.28
C GLY A 136 20.47 12.06 13.58
N ALA A 137 19.14 12.18 13.54
CA ALA A 137 18.31 12.02 14.75
C ALA A 137 18.27 10.58 15.28
N VAL A 138 18.44 9.58 14.40
CA VAL A 138 18.39 8.15 14.77
C VAL A 138 19.70 7.47 14.38
N SER A 139 20.42 6.95 15.37
CA SER A 139 21.72 6.28 15.19
C SER A 139 21.65 4.75 15.20
N LYS A 140 20.51 4.17 15.64
CA LYS A 140 20.30 2.72 15.73
C LYS A 140 19.06 2.33 14.96
N ALA A 141 19.11 1.17 14.28
CA ALA A 141 17.93 0.60 13.63
C ALA A 141 16.82 0.33 14.67
N ILE A 142 15.60 0.74 14.33
CA ILE A 142 14.40 0.54 15.15
C ILE A 142 13.61 -0.61 14.55
N SER A 143 13.16 -1.56 15.38
CA SER A 143 12.33 -2.66 14.91
C SER A 143 11.04 -2.17 14.26
N THR A 144 10.72 -2.73 13.10
CA THR A 144 9.49 -2.41 12.35
C THR A 144 8.23 -2.58 13.22
N SER A 145 8.19 -3.60 14.07
CA SER A 145 7.05 -3.84 14.96
C SER A 145 6.83 -2.70 15.97
N LEU A 146 7.90 -2.14 16.53
CA LEU A 146 7.80 -1.01 17.46
C LEU A 146 7.26 0.26 16.77
N ILE A 147 7.59 0.45 15.50
CA ILE A 147 7.13 1.60 14.72
C ILE A 147 5.65 1.44 14.36
N ILE A 148 5.28 0.27 13.81
CA ILE A 148 3.93 0.02 13.30
C ILE A 148 2.91 0.00 14.44
N PHE A 149 3.22 -0.64 15.56
CA PHE A 149 2.32 -0.73 16.71
C PHE A 149 2.49 0.41 17.72
N SER A 150 3.27 1.45 17.38
CA SER A 150 3.37 2.62 18.25
C SER A 150 2.01 3.33 18.36
N PRO A 151 1.63 3.84 19.53
CA PRO A 151 0.38 4.58 19.70
C PRO A 151 0.24 5.75 18.73
N TYR A 152 1.35 6.42 18.44
CA TYR A 152 1.41 7.52 17.47
C TYR A 152 1.00 7.06 16.05
N ASN A 153 1.56 5.95 15.59
CA ASN A 153 1.25 5.41 14.26
C ASN A 153 -0.22 4.95 14.17
N LEU A 154 -0.73 4.29 15.20
CA LEU A 154 -2.13 3.86 15.25
C LEU A 154 -3.10 5.04 15.24
N VAL A 155 -2.79 6.11 15.97
CA VAL A 155 -3.59 7.35 15.94
C VAL A 155 -3.50 8.03 14.56
N ALA A 156 -2.32 8.03 13.93
CA ALA A 156 -2.14 8.59 12.58
C ALA A 156 -2.97 7.82 11.54
N ILE A 157 -2.96 6.49 11.59
CA ILE A 157 -3.81 5.63 10.74
C ILE A 157 -5.30 5.93 10.96
N GLY A 158 -5.74 6.00 12.21
CA GLY A 158 -7.13 6.32 12.55
C GLY A 158 -7.56 7.69 12.03
N ARG A 159 -6.71 8.71 12.20
CA ARG A 159 -6.98 10.06 11.68
C ARG A 159 -6.99 10.14 10.16
N ALA A 160 -6.06 9.48 9.48
CA ALA A 160 -6.04 9.43 8.02
C ALA A 160 -7.33 8.79 7.49
N SER A 161 -7.76 7.67 8.08
CA SER A 161 -9.00 6.98 7.70
C SER A 161 -10.27 7.77 7.99
N CYS A 162 -10.27 8.63 9.02
CA CYS A 162 -11.43 9.46 9.37
C CYS A 162 -11.53 10.76 8.56
N ARG A 163 -10.40 11.32 8.11
CA ARG A 163 -10.37 12.65 7.45
C ARG A 163 -10.92 12.62 6.02
N GLU A 164 -11.01 11.47 5.39
CA GLU A 164 -11.61 11.32 4.05
C GLU A 164 -13.15 11.33 4.04
N ARG A 165 -13.80 11.56 5.18
CA ARG A 165 -15.28 11.61 5.27
C ARG A 165 -15.87 13.01 5.06
N VAL A 166 -15.08 13.99 4.60
CA VAL A 166 -15.59 15.36 4.34
C VAL A 166 -15.63 15.63 2.86
#